data_15c44ff599c0118bbeaed20be86b4aa4
#
_entry.id   15c44ff599c0118bbeaed20be86b4aa4
#
_cell.length_a   1.000
_cell.length_b   1.000
_cell.length_c   1.000
_cell.angle_alpha   90.00
_cell.angle_beta   90.00
_cell.angle_gamma   90.00
#
_symmetry.space_group_name_H-M   'P 1'
#
loop_
_entity.id
_entity.type
_entity.pdbx_description
1 polymer ?
#
loop_
_entity_poly.entity_id
_entity_poly.type
_entity_poly.pdbx_seq_one_letter_code
_entity_poly.pdbx_strand_id
1 'polypeptide(L)'
;YEKSKQIIEKRLKFLEVTDYMVNKKQDGNMLIQLEENNKTDSNIQVIYNTGKFEIKDDEDETVLITNNDIKSSKVVYSNGTVNGTAVGIQIEFTKDGAKKLEEMTKKYVKTTAEDGTTTTKKVRLEVDDQELTTMSFDETNTNGILQLSVGSATTDSTKLNKYVTQAKNLSAVLAFGNLPLTYEPENNEYIASDITLEKVEKATYVLVASVMLALIVLMVKCKEKGILGAISLLGLIASILLLIRYTNVIITIEGIIAIIAMAIINYVYIFN
;
A
#
# COMPACT_ATOMS: atom_id res chain seq x y z
N TYR A 1 -9.18 -6.52 12.77
CA TYR A 1 -9.46 -6.10 11.40
C TYR A 1 -9.00 -4.66 11.13
N GLU A 2 -9.50 -3.65 11.85
CA GLU A 2 -9.21 -2.23 11.58
C GLU A 2 -7.70 -1.92 11.59
N LYS A 3 -6.96 -2.46 12.54
CA LYS A 3 -5.50 -2.26 12.60
C LYS A 3 -4.80 -2.90 11.40
N SER A 4 -5.21 -4.11 11.00
CA SER A 4 -4.65 -4.78 9.81
C SER A 4 -4.97 -4.02 8.53
N LYS A 5 -6.24 -3.57 8.38
CA LYS A 5 -6.66 -2.73 7.26
C LYS A 5 -5.79 -1.48 7.13
N GLN A 6 -5.59 -0.75 8.23
CA GLN A 6 -4.76 0.47 8.23
C GLN A 6 -3.30 0.19 7.82
N ILE A 7 -2.73 -0.93 8.28
CA ILE A 7 -1.36 -1.32 7.91
C ILE A 7 -1.30 -1.64 6.42
N ILE A 8 -2.23 -2.45 5.92
CA ILE A 8 -2.30 -2.84 4.50
C ILE A 8 -2.47 -1.60 3.61
N GLU A 9 -3.39 -0.71 3.94
CA GLU A 9 -3.61 0.52 3.18
C GLU A 9 -2.36 1.43 3.17
N LYS A 10 -1.64 1.53 4.29
CA LYS A 10 -0.38 2.27 4.35
C LYS A 10 0.71 1.64 3.49
N ARG A 11 0.83 0.31 3.50
CA ARG A 11 1.76 -0.43 2.65
C ARG A 11 1.45 -0.21 1.18
N LEU A 12 0.18 -0.33 0.77
CA LEU A 12 -0.26 -0.09 -0.62
C LEU A 12 0.01 1.34 -1.07
N LYS A 13 -0.28 2.33 -0.25
CA LYS A 13 0.05 3.75 -0.54
C LYS A 13 1.55 3.97 -0.71
N PHE A 14 2.37 3.35 0.13
CA PHE A 14 3.82 3.44 0.02
C PHE A 14 4.34 2.81 -1.28
N LEU A 15 3.68 1.75 -1.76
CA LEU A 15 3.98 1.09 -3.04
C LEU A 15 3.39 1.84 -4.24
N GLU A 16 2.77 3.01 -4.02
CA GLU A 16 2.16 3.84 -5.06
C GLU A 16 1.00 3.15 -5.78
N VAL A 17 0.32 2.21 -5.09
CA VAL A 17 -0.92 1.61 -5.60
C VAL A 17 -2.05 2.61 -5.37
N THR A 18 -2.68 3.07 -6.45
CA THR A 18 -3.73 4.10 -6.41
C THR A 18 -5.13 3.49 -6.34
N ASP A 19 -5.36 2.42 -7.09
CA ASP A 19 -6.66 1.78 -7.20
C ASP A 19 -6.69 0.47 -6.43
N TYR A 20 -7.18 0.56 -5.20
CA TYR A 20 -7.34 -0.60 -4.33
C TYR A 20 -8.57 -0.45 -3.44
N MET A 21 -9.06 -1.59 -2.97
CA MET A 21 -10.15 -1.67 -2.01
C MET A 21 -9.85 -2.74 -0.96
N VAL A 22 -10.09 -2.40 0.31
CA VAL A 22 -9.92 -3.32 1.44
C VAL A 22 -11.21 -3.36 2.24
N ASN A 23 -11.94 -4.46 2.15
CA ASN A 23 -13.24 -4.67 2.79
C ASN A 23 -13.26 -5.92 3.66
N LYS A 24 -14.12 -5.91 4.68
CA LYS A 24 -14.42 -7.08 5.48
C LYS A 24 -15.65 -7.79 4.90
N LYS A 25 -15.55 -9.08 4.63
CA LYS A 25 -16.69 -9.92 4.29
C LYS A 25 -17.51 -10.30 5.54
N GLN A 26 -18.74 -10.76 5.33
CA GLN A 26 -19.62 -11.20 6.42
C GLN A 26 -19.08 -12.42 7.17
N ASP A 27 -18.32 -13.28 6.50
CA ASP A 27 -17.64 -14.45 7.06
C ASP A 27 -16.41 -14.12 7.92
N GLY A 28 -16.04 -12.85 8.00
CA GLY A 28 -14.87 -12.39 8.74
C GLY A 28 -13.60 -12.24 7.90
N ASN A 29 -13.59 -12.76 6.69
CA ASN A 29 -12.47 -12.68 5.76
C ASN A 29 -12.25 -11.25 5.27
N MET A 30 -11.04 -10.97 4.79
CA MET A 30 -10.68 -9.69 4.20
C MET A 30 -10.67 -9.83 2.67
N LEU A 31 -11.48 -9.02 1.99
CA LEU A 31 -11.44 -8.89 0.55
C LEU A 31 -10.56 -7.72 0.17
N ILE A 32 -9.51 -8.00 -0.60
CA ILE A 32 -8.60 -6.98 -1.12
C ILE A 32 -8.68 -7.06 -2.65
N GLN A 33 -9.02 -5.93 -3.26
CA GLN A 33 -9.07 -5.79 -4.72
C GLN A 33 -7.99 -4.81 -5.14
N LEU A 34 -7.25 -5.16 -6.16
CA LEU A 34 -6.16 -4.36 -6.74
C LEU A 34 -6.35 -4.28 -8.24
N GLU A 35 -5.92 -3.16 -8.82
CA GLU A 35 -5.77 -3.09 -10.27
C GLU A 35 -4.66 -4.05 -10.74
N GLU A 36 -4.95 -4.83 -11.79
CA GLU A 36 -3.98 -5.76 -12.38
C GLU A 36 -2.94 -5.00 -13.20
N ASN A 37 -1.67 -5.19 -12.84
CA ASN A 37 -0.52 -4.66 -13.55
C ASN A 37 0.72 -5.54 -13.29
N ASN A 38 1.84 -5.21 -13.91
CA ASN A 38 3.08 -5.98 -13.79
C ASN A 38 3.71 -6.03 -12.37
N LYS A 39 3.15 -5.32 -11.39
CA LYS A 39 3.59 -5.31 -9.99
C LYS A 39 2.58 -5.98 -9.05
N THR A 40 1.41 -6.39 -9.53
CA THR A 40 0.31 -6.89 -8.70
C THR A 40 0.74 -8.09 -7.86
N ASP A 41 1.40 -9.08 -8.44
CA ASP A 41 1.89 -10.25 -7.70
C ASP A 41 2.86 -9.87 -6.58
N SER A 42 3.74 -8.91 -6.85
CA SER A 42 4.68 -8.39 -5.86
C SER A 42 3.98 -7.61 -4.74
N ASN A 43 2.96 -6.83 -5.08
CA ASN A 43 2.16 -6.07 -4.12
C ASN A 43 1.33 -7.01 -3.23
N ILE A 44 0.77 -8.08 -3.80
CA ILE A 44 0.02 -9.11 -3.06
C ILE A 44 0.89 -9.72 -1.97
N GLN A 45 2.15 -10.06 -2.24
CA GLN A 45 3.06 -10.59 -1.22
C GLN A 45 3.24 -9.63 -0.04
N VAL A 46 3.37 -8.31 -0.29
CA VAL A 46 3.51 -7.30 0.77
C VAL A 46 2.25 -7.17 1.64
N ILE A 47 1.09 -7.48 1.08
CA ILE A 47 -0.20 -7.38 1.79
C ILE A 47 -0.31 -8.42 2.90
N TYR A 48 0.02 -9.67 2.63
CA TYR A 48 -0.15 -10.75 3.62
C TYR A 48 1.11 -11.09 4.41
N ASN A 49 2.28 -10.59 4.02
CA ASN A 49 3.48 -10.71 4.84
C ASN A 49 3.22 -10.07 6.22
N THR A 50 3.45 -10.85 7.28
CA THR A 50 3.26 -10.36 8.64
C THR A 50 4.16 -9.16 8.89
N GLY A 51 5.40 -9.21 8.43
CA GLY A 51 6.38 -8.15 8.58
C GLY A 51 7.01 -8.13 9.96
N LYS A 52 7.13 -9.26 10.59
CA LYS A 52 7.85 -9.43 11.85
C LYS A 52 9.34 -9.29 11.59
N PHE A 53 9.91 -8.15 11.95
CA PHE A 53 11.34 -7.89 11.83
C PHE A 53 12.04 -8.14 13.15
N GLU A 54 13.14 -8.90 13.10
CA GLU A 54 13.98 -9.17 14.26
C GLU A 54 15.46 -9.12 13.85
N ILE A 55 16.28 -8.54 14.74
CA ILE A 55 17.73 -8.71 14.71
C ILE A 55 18.07 -9.61 15.88
N LYS A 56 18.68 -10.74 15.59
CA LYS A 56 19.04 -11.76 16.56
C LYS A 56 20.55 -11.96 16.65
N ASP A 57 21.02 -12.40 17.80
CA ASP A 57 22.35 -12.98 17.91
C ASP A 57 22.42 -14.25 17.04
N ASP A 58 23.49 -14.40 16.26
CA ASP A 58 23.62 -15.53 15.34
C ASP A 58 23.96 -16.86 16.05
N GLU A 59 24.43 -16.79 17.30
CA GLU A 59 24.83 -17.98 18.06
C GLU A 59 23.71 -18.50 18.98
N ASP A 60 23.07 -17.61 19.76
CA ASP A 60 22.09 -17.98 20.79
C ASP A 60 20.66 -17.60 20.46
N GLU A 61 20.42 -17.02 19.27
CA GLU A 61 19.11 -16.59 18.75
C GLU A 61 18.37 -15.54 19.62
N THR A 62 19.08 -14.91 20.56
CA THR A 62 18.50 -13.86 21.39
C THR A 62 18.06 -12.68 20.53
N VAL A 63 16.79 -12.26 20.66
CA VAL A 63 16.24 -11.11 19.95
C VAL A 63 16.78 -9.82 20.58
N LEU A 64 17.46 -9.01 19.76
CA LEU A 64 18.12 -7.77 20.16
C LEU A 64 17.30 -6.52 19.77
N ILE A 65 16.70 -6.53 18.59
CA ILE A 65 15.92 -5.42 18.03
C ILE A 65 14.68 -5.99 17.35
N THR A 66 13.56 -5.25 17.40
CA THR A 66 12.28 -5.64 16.80
C THR A 66 11.64 -4.49 16.00
N ASN A 67 10.49 -4.74 15.36
CA ASN A 67 9.70 -3.70 14.69
C ASN A 67 9.41 -2.47 15.56
N ASN A 68 9.22 -2.65 16.88
CA ASN A 68 8.90 -1.54 17.78
C ASN A 68 10.04 -0.52 17.89
N ASP A 69 11.23 -0.92 17.53
CA ASP A 69 12.43 -0.10 17.58
C ASP A 69 12.63 0.70 16.28
N ILE A 70 11.85 0.40 15.21
CA ILE A 70 11.93 1.07 13.90
C ILE A 70 11.03 2.31 13.90
N LYS A 71 11.60 3.43 13.46
CA LYS A 71 10.88 4.69 13.23
C LYS A 71 10.42 4.81 11.77
N SER A 72 11.30 4.51 10.83
CA SER A 72 11.01 4.60 9.40
C SER A 72 11.95 3.72 8.58
N SER A 73 11.52 3.39 7.37
CA SER A 73 12.35 2.71 6.37
C SER A 73 12.14 3.35 5.01
N LYS A 74 13.18 3.46 4.21
CA LYS A 74 13.16 4.03 2.86
C LYS A 74 14.18 3.37 1.95
N VAL A 75 13.89 3.39 0.65
CA VAL A 75 14.84 2.95 -0.38
C VAL A 75 15.92 3.99 -0.57
N VAL A 76 17.17 3.55 -0.68
CA VAL A 76 18.32 4.40 -0.95
C VAL A 76 19.09 3.86 -2.16
N TYR A 77 19.73 4.79 -2.88
CA TYR A 77 20.52 4.47 -4.06
C TYR A 77 21.94 4.97 -3.85
N SER A 78 22.91 4.16 -4.20
CA SER A 78 24.31 4.56 -4.26
C SER A 78 24.75 4.57 -5.71
N ASN A 79 24.96 5.77 -6.24
CA ASN A 79 25.49 5.98 -7.59
C ASN A 79 26.98 6.30 -7.48
N GLY A 80 27.78 5.84 -8.42
CA GLY A 80 29.14 6.36 -8.55
C GLY A 80 30.26 5.33 -8.53
N THR A 81 29.96 4.08 -8.73
CA THR A 81 30.99 3.08 -9.03
C THR A 81 30.98 2.73 -10.51
N VAL A 82 32.12 2.30 -11.03
CA VAL A 82 32.25 1.74 -12.40
C VAL A 82 31.27 0.58 -12.63
N ASN A 83 30.77 -0.03 -11.55
CA ASN A 83 29.89 -1.18 -11.55
C ASN A 83 28.38 -0.85 -11.60
N GLY A 84 28.00 0.43 -11.67
CA GLY A 84 26.60 0.86 -11.80
C GLY A 84 25.96 1.35 -10.51
N THR A 85 24.63 1.21 -10.41
CA THR A 85 23.82 1.65 -9.27
C THR A 85 23.58 0.49 -8.31
N ALA A 86 23.85 0.71 -7.02
CA ALA A 86 23.45 -0.17 -5.95
C ALA A 86 22.13 0.32 -5.33
N VAL A 87 21.25 -0.62 -4.97
CA VAL A 87 19.99 -0.36 -4.28
C VAL A 87 20.07 -0.92 -2.88
N GLY A 88 19.60 -0.15 -1.92
CA GLY A 88 19.53 -0.58 -0.53
C GLY A 88 18.30 -0.03 0.16
N ILE A 89 18.13 -0.42 1.40
CA ILE A 89 17.17 0.17 2.32
C ILE A 89 17.91 0.83 3.48
N GLN A 90 17.38 1.96 3.91
CA GLN A 90 17.84 2.66 5.10
C GLN A 90 16.75 2.54 6.17
N ILE A 91 17.08 1.99 7.31
CA ILE A 91 16.22 1.84 8.47
C ILE A 91 16.66 2.89 9.49
N GLU A 92 15.75 3.78 9.86
CA GLU A 92 15.93 4.74 10.93
C GLU A 92 15.24 4.21 12.18
N PHE A 93 15.95 4.17 13.30
CA PHE A 93 15.42 3.65 14.55
C PHE A 93 14.80 4.75 15.40
N THR A 94 13.90 4.37 16.30
CA THR A 94 13.37 5.25 17.36
C THR A 94 14.51 5.65 18.30
N LYS A 95 14.28 6.62 19.21
CA LYS A 95 15.29 7.00 20.21
C LYS A 95 15.77 5.80 21.04
N ASP A 96 14.86 4.93 21.44
CA ASP A 96 15.19 3.76 22.23
C ASP A 96 15.80 2.65 21.36
N GLY A 97 15.30 2.49 20.14
CA GLY A 97 15.89 1.59 19.15
C GLY A 97 17.33 1.98 18.76
N ALA A 98 17.63 3.28 18.64
CA ALA A 98 18.97 3.78 18.37
C ALA A 98 19.96 3.44 19.50
N LYS A 99 19.53 3.53 20.76
CA LYS A 99 20.35 3.10 21.90
C LYS A 99 20.62 1.60 21.90
N LYS A 100 19.58 0.79 21.61
CA LYS A 100 19.73 -0.66 21.46
C LYS A 100 20.70 -1.01 20.33
N LEU A 101 20.59 -0.28 19.19
CA LEU A 101 21.48 -0.45 18.05
C LEU A 101 22.94 -0.11 18.41
N GLU A 102 23.16 0.98 19.16
CA GLU A 102 24.48 1.36 19.65
C GLU A 102 25.06 0.29 20.60
N GLU A 103 24.30 -0.13 21.60
CA GLU A 103 24.72 -1.17 22.55
C GLU A 103 25.00 -2.51 21.83
N MET A 104 24.12 -2.89 20.91
CA MET A 104 24.31 -4.08 20.08
C MET A 104 25.59 -3.95 19.25
N THR A 105 25.72 -2.91 18.44
CA THR A 105 26.90 -2.75 17.57
C THR A 105 28.18 -2.69 18.36
N LYS A 106 28.21 -2.07 19.55
CA LYS A 106 29.35 -2.04 20.45
C LYS A 106 29.74 -3.47 20.91
N LYS A 107 28.77 -4.35 21.17
CA LYS A 107 29.02 -5.75 21.59
C LYS A 107 29.52 -6.62 20.43
N TYR A 108 29.12 -6.31 19.20
CA TYR A 108 29.37 -7.10 17.98
C TYR A 108 30.41 -6.48 17.04
N VAL A 109 31.15 -5.49 17.49
CA VAL A 109 32.31 -4.98 16.76
C VAL A 109 33.38 -6.04 16.65
N LYS A 110 34.02 -6.13 15.50
CA LYS A 110 35.18 -6.99 15.26
C LYS A 110 36.31 -6.62 16.23
N THR A 111 36.80 -7.60 16.98
CA THR A 111 37.90 -7.42 17.93
C THR A 111 39.14 -8.15 17.39
N THR A 112 40.23 -7.46 17.22
CA THR A 112 41.53 -8.05 16.85
C THR A 112 42.40 -8.12 18.09
N ALA A 113 42.77 -9.34 18.48
CA ALA A 113 43.68 -9.57 19.60
C ALA A 113 45.13 -9.19 19.22
N GLU A 114 46.00 -9.05 20.22
CA GLU A 114 47.41 -8.66 20.01
C GLU A 114 48.20 -9.69 19.16
N ASP A 115 47.73 -10.93 19.09
CA ASP A 115 48.26 -12.00 18.25
C ASP A 115 47.84 -11.95 16.78
N GLY A 116 47.03 -10.97 16.41
CA GLY A 116 46.49 -10.79 15.06
C GLY A 116 45.21 -11.61 14.80
N THR A 117 44.71 -12.34 15.77
CA THR A 117 43.46 -13.16 15.63
C THR A 117 42.25 -12.22 15.70
N THR A 118 41.41 -12.21 14.65
CA THR A 118 40.19 -11.42 14.62
C THR A 118 39.00 -12.28 15.03
N THR A 119 38.36 -11.92 16.13
CA THR A 119 37.10 -12.52 16.56
C THR A 119 35.95 -11.66 16.05
N THR A 120 35.03 -12.28 15.35
CA THR A 120 33.87 -11.60 14.76
C THR A 120 32.58 -12.26 15.27
N LYS A 121 31.84 -11.56 16.10
CA LYS A 121 30.45 -11.95 16.43
C LYS A 121 29.52 -11.41 15.35
N LYS A 122 28.48 -12.16 15.06
CA LYS A 122 27.53 -11.82 14.00
C LYS A 122 26.14 -11.66 14.57
N VAL A 123 25.35 -10.88 13.88
CA VAL A 123 23.89 -10.78 14.09
C VAL A 123 23.18 -11.18 12.82
N ARG A 124 22.04 -11.81 12.97
CA ARG A 124 21.17 -12.25 11.87
C ARG A 124 19.94 -11.34 11.82
N LEU A 125 19.64 -10.83 10.65
CA LEU A 125 18.43 -10.04 10.38
C LEU A 125 17.41 -10.95 9.73
N GLU A 126 16.20 -10.97 10.30
CA GLU A 126 15.10 -11.79 9.82
C GLU A 126 13.85 -10.95 9.59
N VAL A 127 13.06 -11.37 8.60
CA VAL A 127 11.69 -10.89 8.39
C VAL A 127 10.81 -12.10 8.18
N ASP A 128 9.75 -12.22 8.98
CA ASP A 128 8.82 -13.35 8.96
C ASP A 128 9.54 -14.70 9.08
N ASP A 129 10.49 -14.77 10.02
CA ASP A 129 11.35 -15.93 10.30
C ASP A 129 12.23 -16.38 9.10
N GLN A 130 12.36 -15.50 8.08
CA GLN A 130 13.28 -15.71 6.95
C GLN A 130 14.51 -14.81 7.11
N GLU A 131 15.67 -15.42 7.02
CA GLU A 131 16.93 -14.69 7.05
C GLU A 131 17.08 -13.78 5.84
N LEU A 132 17.27 -12.48 6.09
CA LEU A 132 17.63 -11.51 5.07
C LEU A 132 19.14 -11.46 4.85
N THR A 133 19.87 -11.39 5.94
CA THR A 133 21.35 -11.31 5.91
C THR A 133 21.91 -11.53 7.31
N THR A 134 23.13 -12.03 7.34
CA THR A 134 23.98 -12.06 8.53
C THR A 134 25.09 -11.02 8.40
N MET A 135 25.34 -10.24 9.43
CA MET A 135 26.34 -9.16 9.40
C MET A 135 27.15 -9.03 10.69
N SER A 136 28.30 -8.42 10.57
CA SER A 136 29.14 -7.96 11.66
C SER A 136 29.42 -6.48 11.50
N PHE A 137 29.91 -5.83 12.53
CA PHE A 137 30.16 -4.39 12.53
C PHE A 137 31.66 -4.10 12.63
N ASP A 138 32.12 -3.14 11.86
CA ASP A 138 33.52 -2.66 11.94
C ASP A 138 33.66 -1.57 13.01
N GLU A 139 32.57 -0.85 13.29
CA GLU A 139 32.52 0.23 14.29
C GLU A 139 31.15 0.30 14.99
N THR A 140 31.10 0.96 16.12
CA THR A 140 29.85 1.21 16.86
C THR A 140 28.95 2.17 16.10
N ASN A 141 27.69 1.83 15.92
CA ASN A 141 26.70 2.68 15.26
C ASN A 141 26.06 3.65 16.26
N THR A 142 26.42 4.92 16.18
CA THR A 142 25.91 5.98 17.07
C THR A 142 24.87 6.88 16.41
N ASN A 143 24.61 6.68 15.10
CA ASN A 143 23.70 7.54 14.34
C ASN A 143 22.25 7.03 14.31
N GLY A 144 22.00 5.83 14.82
CA GLY A 144 20.66 5.23 14.84
C GLY A 144 20.11 4.85 13.45
N ILE A 145 20.99 4.64 12.47
CA ILE A 145 20.62 4.31 11.10
C ILE A 145 21.35 3.02 10.68
N LEU A 146 20.61 2.06 10.14
CA LEU A 146 21.16 0.86 9.54
C LEU A 146 20.86 0.87 8.04
N GLN A 147 21.87 0.56 7.22
CA GLN A 147 21.72 0.41 5.77
C GLN A 147 21.96 -1.02 5.36
N LEU A 148 21.04 -1.56 4.57
CA LEU A 148 21.10 -2.91 4.03
C LEU A 148 21.13 -2.86 2.51
N SER A 149 22.06 -3.55 1.88
CA SER A 149 22.10 -3.67 0.43
C SER A 149 21.07 -4.67 -0.07
N VAL A 150 20.38 -4.34 -1.16
CA VAL A 150 19.44 -5.22 -1.86
C VAL A 150 20.03 -5.53 -3.23
N GLY A 151 20.73 -6.65 -3.31
CA GLY A 151 21.48 -7.05 -4.52
C GLY A 151 22.80 -6.29 -4.71
N SER A 152 23.53 -6.69 -5.75
CA SER A 152 24.82 -6.08 -6.11
C SER A 152 24.61 -4.88 -7.02
N ALA A 153 25.58 -3.94 -7.03
CA ALA A 153 25.59 -2.83 -7.97
C ALA A 153 25.50 -3.34 -9.41
N THR A 154 24.66 -2.72 -10.23
CA THR A 154 24.41 -3.14 -11.59
C THR A 154 24.12 -2.00 -12.54
N THR A 155 24.50 -2.16 -13.81
CA THR A 155 24.11 -1.30 -14.94
C THR A 155 22.93 -1.89 -15.74
N ASP A 156 22.54 -3.12 -15.44
CA ASP A 156 21.41 -3.80 -16.07
C ASP A 156 20.08 -3.25 -15.51
N SER A 157 19.30 -2.63 -16.37
CA SER A 157 18.03 -2.00 -16.01
C SER A 157 16.99 -3.00 -15.48
N THR A 158 16.99 -4.24 -15.99
CA THR A 158 16.06 -5.29 -15.55
C THR A 158 16.38 -5.73 -14.11
N LYS A 159 17.66 -5.98 -13.83
CA LYS A 159 18.12 -6.32 -12.49
C LYS A 159 17.90 -5.16 -11.51
N LEU A 160 18.19 -3.92 -11.96
CA LEU A 160 17.98 -2.74 -11.16
C LEU A 160 16.50 -2.58 -10.76
N ASN A 161 15.59 -2.71 -11.71
CA ASN A 161 14.15 -2.65 -11.44
C ASN A 161 13.70 -3.74 -10.46
N LYS A 162 14.24 -4.96 -10.57
CA LYS A 162 13.97 -6.04 -9.63
C LYS A 162 14.44 -5.67 -8.21
N TYR A 163 15.66 -5.16 -8.06
CA TYR A 163 16.19 -4.74 -6.76
C TYR A 163 15.40 -3.57 -6.16
N VAL A 164 15.01 -2.60 -6.98
CA VAL A 164 14.15 -1.48 -6.55
C VAL A 164 12.81 -2.00 -6.04
N THR A 165 12.17 -2.92 -6.74
CA THR A 165 10.91 -3.52 -6.32
C THR A 165 11.07 -4.27 -5.00
N GLN A 166 12.10 -5.09 -4.86
CA GLN A 166 12.40 -5.80 -3.62
C GLN A 166 12.66 -4.85 -2.45
N ALA A 167 13.45 -3.80 -2.69
CA ALA A 167 13.74 -2.78 -1.68
C ALA A 167 12.48 -1.99 -1.27
N LYS A 168 11.61 -1.63 -2.22
CA LYS A 168 10.33 -0.97 -1.93
C LYS A 168 9.42 -1.87 -1.08
N ASN A 169 9.29 -3.14 -1.44
CA ASN A 169 8.46 -4.11 -0.72
C ASN A 169 8.96 -4.30 0.72
N LEU A 170 10.25 -4.56 0.88
CA LEU A 170 10.85 -4.72 2.21
C LEU A 170 10.74 -3.44 3.03
N SER A 171 10.98 -2.28 2.42
CA SER A 171 10.84 -1.00 3.09
C SER A 171 9.39 -0.72 3.53
N ALA A 172 8.39 -1.09 2.71
CA ALA A 172 6.97 -0.97 3.08
C ALA A 172 6.62 -1.84 4.29
N VAL A 173 7.10 -3.09 4.31
CA VAL A 173 6.88 -4.01 5.42
C VAL A 173 7.49 -3.47 6.72
N LEU A 174 8.73 -3.00 6.66
CA LEU A 174 9.46 -2.50 7.83
C LEU A 174 8.91 -1.16 8.34
N ALA A 175 8.50 -0.25 7.43
CA ALA A 175 8.04 1.09 7.81
C ALA A 175 6.70 1.09 8.56
N PHE A 176 5.82 0.11 8.28
CA PHE A 176 4.46 0.11 8.83
C PHE A 176 4.21 -0.98 9.87
N GLY A 177 5.26 -1.72 10.21
CA GLY A 177 5.25 -2.71 11.28
C GLY A 177 4.51 -4.00 10.91
N ASN A 178 4.40 -4.88 11.90
CA ASN A 178 3.81 -6.20 11.74
C ASN A 178 2.27 -6.17 11.76
N LEU A 179 1.68 -7.05 10.96
CA LEU A 179 0.25 -7.34 11.03
C LEU A 179 -0.06 -8.03 12.37
N PRO A 180 -1.17 -7.67 13.04
CA PRO A 180 -1.54 -8.27 14.32
C PRO A 180 -2.00 -9.72 14.20
N LEU A 181 -2.30 -10.17 12.99
CA LEU A 181 -2.72 -11.53 12.65
C LEU A 181 -2.00 -11.98 11.39
N THR A 182 -1.72 -13.26 11.28
CA THR A 182 -1.24 -13.89 10.05
C THR A 182 -2.44 -14.11 9.13
N TYR A 183 -2.29 -13.71 7.88
CA TYR A 183 -3.30 -13.88 6.84
C TYR A 183 -2.78 -14.87 5.80
N GLU A 184 -3.63 -15.80 5.42
CA GLU A 184 -3.37 -16.73 4.33
C GLU A 184 -4.28 -16.37 3.15
N PRO A 185 -3.76 -16.32 1.91
CA PRO A 185 -4.60 -16.11 0.75
C PRO A 185 -5.51 -17.33 0.54
N GLU A 186 -6.81 -17.12 0.58
CA GLU A 186 -7.80 -18.19 0.36
C GLU A 186 -7.99 -18.44 -1.14
N ASN A 187 -8.27 -17.37 -1.89
CA ASN A 187 -8.44 -17.39 -3.35
C ASN A 187 -7.90 -16.12 -3.96
N ASN A 188 -7.11 -16.25 -5.01
CA ASN A 188 -6.73 -15.17 -5.90
C ASN A 188 -7.49 -15.35 -7.22
N GLU A 189 -8.43 -14.45 -7.51
CA GLU A 189 -9.20 -14.48 -8.73
C GLU A 189 -8.92 -13.23 -9.56
N TYR A 190 -8.59 -13.43 -10.83
CA TYR A 190 -8.54 -12.35 -11.79
C TYR A 190 -9.96 -12.08 -12.29
N ILE A 191 -10.48 -10.90 -11.99
CA ILE A 191 -11.80 -10.46 -12.47
C ILE A 191 -11.57 -9.53 -13.66
N ALA A 192 -11.79 -10.04 -14.86
CA ALA A 192 -11.76 -9.20 -16.06
C ALA A 192 -12.89 -8.18 -16.00
N SER A 193 -12.58 -6.90 -16.19
CA SER A 193 -13.60 -5.88 -16.31
C SER A 193 -14.21 -5.94 -17.72
N ASP A 194 -15.47 -6.33 -17.82
CA ASP A 194 -16.25 -6.23 -19.06
C ASP A 194 -16.54 -4.77 -19.45
N ILE A 195 -16.27 -3.84 -18.54
CA ILE A 195 -16.53 -2.40 -18.70
C ILE A 195 -15.20 -1.70 -18.99
N THR A 196 -14.91 -1.47 -20.27
CA THR A 196 -13.75 -0.68 -20.67
C THR A 196 -13.98 0.81 -20.37
N LEU A 197 -12.89 1.58 -20.17
CA LEU A 197 -12.95 3.03 -19.95
C LEU A 197 -13.75 3.74 -21.05
N GLU A 198 -13.60 3.30 -22.30
CA GLU A 198 -14.35 3.80 -23.46
C GLU A 198 -15.86 3.58 -23.34
N LYS A 199 -16.28 2.42 -22.81
CA LYS A 199 -17.71 2.13 -22.57
C LYS A 199 -18.26 3.01 -21.44
N VAL A 200 -17.49 3.24 -20.38
CA VAL A 200 -17.87 4.16 -19.28
C VAL A 200 -18.02 5.58 -19.79
N GLU A 201 -17.08 6.04 -20.60
CA GLU A 201 -17.11 7.38 -21.19
C GLU A 201 -18.35 7.58 -22.07
N LYS A 202 -18.62 6.63 -22.98
CA LYS A 202 -19.81 6.64 -23.84
C LYS A 202 -21.10 6.62 -23.02
N ALA A 203 -21.16 5.76 -22.00
CA ALA A 203 -22.32 5.70 -21.09
C ALA A 203 -22.54 7.01 -20.34
N THR A 204 -21.46 7.68 -19.92
CA THR A 204 -21.52 8.98 -19.25
C THR A 204 -22.08 10.06 -20.18
N TYR A 205 -21.65 10.12 -21.44
CA TYR A 205 -22.20 11.08 -22.40
C TYR A 205 -23.69 10.85 -22.66
N VAL A 206 -24.12 9.60 -22.80
CA VAL A 206 -25.54 9.25 -22.98
C VAL A 206 -26.35 9.64 -21.74
N LEU A 207 -25.81 9.41 -20.54
CA LEU A 207 -26.48 9.80 -19.30
C LEU A 207 -26.64 11.32 -19.20
N VAL A 208 -25.59 12.08 -19.45
CA VAL A 208 -25.62 13.55 -19.41
C VAL A 208 -26.62 14.09 -20.45
N ALA A 209 -26.61 13.56 -21.67
CA ALA A 209 -27.55 13.96 -22.72
C ALA A 209 -29.01 13.67 -22.32
N SER A 210 -29.28 12.51 -21.70
CA SER A 210 -30.62 12.16 -21.22
C SER A 210 -31.11 13.06 -20.09
N VAL A 211 -30.24 13.41 -19.14
CA VAL A 211 -30.56 14.35 -18.07
C VAL A 211 -30.85 15.75 -18.65
N MET A 212 -30.04 16.22 -19.58
CA MET A 212 -30.27 17.52 -20.24
C MET A 212 -31.61 17.54 -20.98
N LEU A 213 -31.95 16.49 -21.70
CA LEU A 213 -33.23 16.36 -22.39
C LEU A 213 -34.41 16.38 -21.39
N ALA A 214 -34.29 15.64 -20.29
CA ALA A 214 -35.30 15.61 -19.24
C ALA A 214 -35.52 17.00 -18.61
N LEU A 215 -34.47 17.77 -18.36
CA LEU A 215 -34.53 19.12 -17.84
C LEU A 215 -35.25 20.07 -18.84
N ILE A 216 -34.92 19.98 -20.14
CA ILE A 216 -35.56 20.78 -21.20
C ILE A 216 -37.08 20.49 -21.24
N VAL A 217 -37.48 19.21 -21.23
CA VAL A 217 -38.89 18.82 -21.24
C VAL A 217 -39.61 19.36 -20.00
N LEU A 218 -39.01 19.30 -18.83
CA LEU A 218 -39.56 19.85 -17.58
C LEU A 218 -39.78 21.36 -17.68
N MET A 219 -38.79 22.11 -18.16
CA MET A 219 -38.90 23.58 -18.32
C MET A 219 -39.96 23.99 -19.34
N VAL A 220 -40.02 23.28 -20.46
CA VAL A 220 -41.01 23.60 -21.53
C VAL A 220 -42.43 23.25 -21.09
N LYS A 221 -42.66 22.10 -20.46
CA LYS A 221 -43.98 21.65 -20.05
C LYS A 221 -44.51 22.36 -18.80
N CYS A 222 -43.67 22.49 -17.77
CA CYS A 222 -44.11 22.97 -16.47
C CYS A 222 -43.82 24.48 -16.24
N LYS A 223 -43.24 25.18 -17.21
CA LYS A 223 -42.92 26.63 -17.15
C LYS A 223 -42.17 27.02 -15.86
N GLU A 224 -42.71 27.93 -15.05
CA GLU A 224 -42.08 28.40 -13.82
C GLU A 224 -41.87 27.29 -12.78
N LYS A 225 -42.83 26.38 -12.63
CA LYS A 225 -42.70 25.18 -11.77
C LYS A 225 -41.63 24.24 -12.29
N GLY A 226 -41.42 24.16 -13.60
CA GLY A 226 -40.39 23.38 -14.24
C GLY A 226 -38.96 23.81 -13.89
N ILE A 227 -38.73 25.12 -13.70
CA ILE A 227 -37.43 25.65 -13.28
C ILE A 227 -37.11 25.15 -11.85
N LEU A 228 -38.05 25.24 -10.92
CA LEU A 228 -37.88 24.75 -9.56
C LEU A 228 -37.65 23.23 -9.53
N GLY A 229 -38.38 22.49 -10.36
CA GLY A 229 -38.19 21.06 -10.53
C GLY A 229 -36.82 20.67 -11.08
N ALA A 230 -36.32 21.43 -12.06
CA ALA A 230 -34.98 21.25 -12.60
C ALA A 230 -33.90 21.47 -11.55
N ILE A 231 -34.02 22.50 -10.72
CA ILE A 231 -33.09 22.78 -9.61
C ILE A 231 -33.13 21.62 -8.59
N SER A 232 -34.32 21.14 -8.25
CA SER A 232 -34.50 19.97 -7.34
C SER A 232 -33.82 18.72 -7.88
N LEU A 233 -34.00 18.39 -9.17
CA LEU A 233 -33.39 17.23 -9.81
C LEU A 233 -31.86 17.34 -9.85
N LEU A 234 -31.34 18.50 -10.19
CA LEU A 234 -29.88 18.76 -10.16
C LEU A 234 -29.33 18.65 -8.74
N GLY A 235 -30.05 19.15 -7.73
CA GLY A 235 -29.67 19.05 -6.33
C GLY A 235 -29.62 17.58 -5.86
N LEU A 236 -30.58 16.75 -6.28
CA LEU A 236 -30.59 15.32 -6.01
C LEU A 236 -29.35 14.63 -6.61
N ILE A 237 -29.07 14.86 -7.91
CA ILE A 237 -27.92 14.30 -8.61
C ILE A 237 -26.61 14.73 -7.93
N ALA A 238 -26.48 16.02 -7.62
CA ALA A 238 -25.29 16.54 -6.94
C ALA A 238 -25.08 15.89 -5.57
N SER A 239 -26.14 15.71 -4.80
CA SER A 239 -26.09 15.07 -3.48
C SER A 239 -25.66 13.60 -3.59
N ILE A 240 -26.14 12.86 -4.56
CA ILE A 240 -25.74 11.48 -4.82
C ILE A 240 -24.27 11.42 -5.20
N LEU A 241 -23.78 12.27 -6.11
CA LEU A 241 -22.38 12.31 -6.52
C LEU A 241 -21.45 12.66 -5.35
N LEU A 242 -21.87 13.60 -4.47
CA LEU A 242 -21.13 13.91 -3.26
C LEU A 242 -21.05 12.72 -2.30
N LEU A 243 -22.17 12.03 -2.07
CA LEU A 243 -22.17 10.81 -1.25
C LEU A 243 -21.20 9.76 -1.82
N ILE A 244 -21.28 9.46 -3.10
CA ILE A 244 -20.38 8.50 -3.75
C ILE A 244 -18.92 8.91 -3.55
N ARG A 245 -18.59 10.19 -3.75
CA ARG A 245 -17.22 10.69 -3.64
C ARG A 245 -16.65 10.61 -2.23
N TYR A 246 -17.43 10.92 -1.19
CA TYR A 246 -16.92 11.05 0.17
C TYR A 246 -17.09 9.79 1.04
N THR A 247 -17.98 8.86 0.66
CA THR A 247 -18.25 7.67 1.46
C THR A 247 -17.49 6.43 0.99
N ASN A 248 -16.66 6.51 -0.06
CA ASN A 248 -15.97 5.37 -0.67
C ASN A 248 -16.89 4.16 -0.94
N VAL A 249 -18.11 4.43 -1.35
CA VAL A 249 -19.10 3.39 -1.68
C VAL A 249 -18.75 2.75 -3.01
N ILE A 250 -18.76 1.42 -3.03
CA ILE A 250 -18.66 0.67 -4.28
C ILE A 250 -19.96 0.84 -5.05
N ILE A 251 -19.84 1.33 -6.28
CA ILE A 251 -20.97 1.44 -7.18
C ILE A 251 -21.18 0.09 -7.86
N THR A 252 -22.18 -0.68 -7.41
CA THR A 252 -22.61 -1.90 -8.09
C THR A 252 -23.61 -1.58 -9.19
N ILE A 253 -23.84 -2.52 -10.10
CA ILE A 253 -24.86 -2.37 -11.17
C ILE A 253 -26.24 -2.13 -10.54
N GLU A 254 -26.57 -2.84 -9.46
CA GLU A 254 -27.82 -2.68 -8.71
C GLU A 254 -27.93 -1.28 -8.09
N GLY A 255 -26.81 -0.74 -7.58
CA GLY A 255 -26.72 0.62 -7.06
C GLY A 255 -27.01 1.67 -8.13
N ILE A 256 -26.47 1.50 -9.34
CA ILE A 256 -26.75 2.38 -10.49
C ILE A 256 -28.24 2.32 -10.86
N ILE A 257 -28.82 1.12 -10.94
CA ILE A 257 -30.25 0.94 -11.24
C ILE A 257 -31.11 1.64 -10.17
N ALA A 258 -30.76 1.51 -8.89
CA ALA A 258 -31.49 2.17 -7.80
C ALA A 258 -31.42 3.71 -7.90
N ILE A 259 -30.26 4.25 -8.25
CA ILE A 259 -30.07 5.71 -8.46
C ILE A 259 -30.94 6.20 -9.62
N ILE A 260 -30.93 5.48 -10.74
CA ILE A 260 -31.76 5.81 -11.91
C ILE A 260 -33.26 5.75 -11.55
N ALA A 261 -33.69 4.70 -10.85
CA ALA A 261 -35.09 4.56 -10.41
C ALA A 261 -35.50 5.72 -9.50
N MET A 262 -34.66 6.12 -8.55
CA MET A 262 -34.90 7.28 -7.67
C MET A 262 -35.02 8.59 -8.46
N ALA A 263 -34.16 8.81 -9.45
CA ALA A 263 -34.21 9.98 -10.30
C ALA A 263 -35.50 10.02 -11.14
N ILE A 264 -35.94 8.87 -11.68
CA ILE A 264 -37.19 8.75 -12.43
C ILE A 264 -38.42 9.03 -11.53
N ILE A 265 -38.48 8.44 -10.33
CA ILE A 265 -39.56 8.70 -9.38
C ILE A 265 -39.62 10.19 -9.02
N ASN A 266 -38.50 10.81 -8.72
CA ASN A 266 -38.45 12.24 -8.44
C ASN A 266 -38.93 13.07 -9.63
N TYR A 267 -38.49 12.73 -10.86
CA TYR A 267 -38.92 13.39 -12.08
C TYR A 267 -40.43 13.29 -12.29
N VAL A 268 -41.02 12.10 -12.13
CA VAL A 268 -42.49 11.86 -12.28
C VAL A 268 -43.25 12.63 -11.21
N TYR A 269 -42.75 12.68 -9.97
CA TYR A 269 -43.38 13.45 -8.89
C TYR A 269 -43.40 14.94 -9.14
N ILE A 270 -42.34 15.51 -9.75
CA ILE A 270 -42.30 16.94 -10.12
C ILE A 270 -43.16 17.24 -11.31
N PHE A 271 -43.33 16.25 -12.24
CA PHE A 271 -44.07 16.41 -13.49
C PHE A 271 -45.59 16.42 -13.29
N ASN A 272 -46.11 15.72 -12.29
CA ASN A 272 -47.52 15.64 -11.91
C ASN A 272 -47.87 16.78 -10.91
#